data_74af1feb5c2da3777c0ec8f569e22d85
#
_entry.id   74af1feb5c2da3777c0ec8f569e22d85
#
_cell.length_a   1.000
_cell.length_b   1.000
_cell.length_c   1.000
_cell.angle_alpha   90.00
_cell.angle_beta   90.00
_cell.angle_gamma   90.00
#
_symmetry.space_group_name_H-M   'P 1'
#
loop_
_entity.id
_entity.type
_entity.pdbx_description
1 polymer ?
#
loop_
_entity_poly.entity_id
_entity_poly.type
_entity_poly.pdbx_seq_one_letter_code
_entity_poly.pdbx_strand_id
1 'polypeptide(L)' 'MAKILLVEDEVNIASFIERGLREFGHEVYVAYDGAAGWELTQKNDFQLLILDIIMPKMNGLQLC' A
#
# COMPACT_ATOMS: atom_id res chain seq x y z
N MET A 1 12.95 2.69 -12.65
CA MET A 1 11.62 2.07 -12.50
C MET A 1 11.65 1.00 -11.44
N ALA A 2 10.73 1.05 -10.52
CA ALA A 2 10.70 0.09 -9.42
C ALA A 2 9.38 -0.67 -9.43
N LYS A 3 9.41 -1.88 -8.90
CA LYS A 3 8.20 -2.68 -8.71
C LYS A 3 7.77 -2.50 -7.26
N ILE A 4 6.62 -1.90 -7.07
CA ILE A 4 6.17 -1.41 -5.77
C ILE A 4 4.86 -2.08 -5.38
N LEU A 5 4.80 -2.53 -4.13
CA LEU A 5 3.54 -2.97 -3.54
C LEU A 5 3.07 -1.91 -2.57
N LEU A 6 1.86 -1.44 -2.79
CA LEU A 6 1.20 -0.48 -1.92
C LEU A 6 0.06 -1.17 -1.18
N VAL A 7 0.12 -1.16 0.13
CA VAL A 7 -0.95 -1.70 0.96
C VAL A 7 -1.62 -0.54 1.67
N GLU A 8 -2.86 -0.27 1.29
CA GLU A 8 -3.61 0.87 1.80
C GLU A 8 -5.07 0.48 1.84
N ASP A 9 -5.71 0.61 2.99
CA ASP A 9 -7.10 0.18 3.15
C ASP A 9 -8.11 1.20 2.63
N GLU A 10 -7.70 2.44 2.47
CA GLU A 10 -8.60 3.48 1.93
C GLU A 10 -8.43 3.54 0.41
N VAL A 11 -9.48 3.15 -0.30
CA VAL A 11 -9.42 2.99 -1.75
C VAL A 11 -9.03 4.30 -2.47
N ASN A 12 -9.59 5.42 -2.02
CA ASN A 12 -9.30 6.68 -2.68
C ASN A 12 -7.86 7.13 -2.47
N ILE A 13 -7.33 6.90 -1.29
CA ILE A 13 -5.93 7.23 -1.00
C ILE A 13 -5.02 6.33 -1.80
N ALA A 14 -5.34 5.03 -1.84
CA ALA A 14 -4.55 4.08 -2.62
C ALA A 14 -4.50 4.49 -4.09
N SER A 15 -5.64 4.87 -4.63
CA SER A 15 -5.72 5.29 -6.03
C SER A 15 -4.87 6.52 -6.31
N PHE A 16 -4.89 7.47 -5.39
CA PHE A 16 -4.10 8.69 -5.53
C PHE A 16 -2.62 8.38 -5.52
N ILE A 17 -2.18 7.55 -4.58
CA ILE A 17 -0.76 7.21 -4.47
C ILE A 17 -0.33 6.38 -5.68
N GLU A 18 -1.15 5.42 -6.07
CA GLU A 18 -0.85 4.58 -7.22
C GLU A 18 -0.63 5.42 -8.47
N ARG A 19 -1.52 6.39 -8.69
CA ARG A 19 -1.43 7.24 -9.87
C ARG A 19 -0.13 8.03 -9.88
N GLY A 20 0.23 8.61 -8.74
CA GLY A 20 1.45 9.38 -8.65
C GLY A 20 2.69 8.53 -8.91
N LEU A 21 2.72 7.33 -8.35
CA LEU A 21 3.87 6.46 -8.55
C LEU A 21 3.98 6.00 -10.00
N ARG A 22 2.85 5.71 -10.64
CA ARG A 22 2.87 5.30 -12.04
C ARG A 22 3.33 6.43 -12.95
N GLU A 23 3.03 7.66 -12.59
CA GLU A 23 3.49 8.80 -13.38
C GLU A 23 5.01 8.93 -13.37
N PHE A 24 5.66 8.43 -12.34
CA PHE A 24 7.11 8.39 -12.28
C PHE A 24 7.71 7.14 -12.93
N GLY A 25 6.88 6.34 -13.56
CA GLY A 25 7.37 5.19 -14.30
C GLY A 25 7.50 3.92 -13.50
N HIS A 26 6.94 3.87 -12.30
CA HIS A 26 7.00 2.67 -11.48
C HIS A 26 5.88 1.71 -11.81
N GLU A 27 6.15 0.43 -11.56
CA GLU A 27 5.13 -0.60 -11.64
C GLU A 27 4.53 -0.76 -10.26
N VAL A 28 3.20 -0.60 -10.15
CA VAL A 28 2.55 -0.54 -8.85
C VAL A 28 1.46 -1.60 -8.74
N TYR A 29 1.51 -2.35 -7.67
CA TYR A 29 0.48 -3.29 -7.28
C TYR A 29 -0.18 -2.77 -6.02
N VAL A 30 -1.49 -2.88 -5.93
CA VAL A 30 -2.24 -2.36 -4.79
C VAL A 30 -2.94 -3.49 -4.07
N ALA A 31 -2.81 -3.52 -2.77
CA ALA A 31 -3.58 -4.39 -1.90
C ALA A 31 -4.31 -3.52 -0.89
N TYR A 32 -5.49 -3.95 -0.49
CA TYR A 32 -6.32 -3.15 0.40
C TYR A 32 -6.33 -3.65 1.83
N ASP A 33 -5.62 -4.72 2.09
CA ASP A 33 -5.42 -5.21 3.45
C ASP A 33 -4.14 -6.03 3.50
N GLY A 34 -3.74 -6.41 4.71
CA GLY A 34 -2.50 -7.13 4.91
C GLY A 34 -2.49 -8.51 4.28
N ALA A 35 -3.63 -9.20 4.29
CA ALA A 35 -3.70 -10.54 3.74
C ALA A 35 -3.49 -10.50 2.22
N ALA A 36 -4.14 -9.56 1.54
CA ALA A 36 -3.96 -9.41 0.11
C ALA A 36 -2.52 -9.03 -0.23
N GLY A 37 -1.95 -8.13 0.58
CA GLY A 37 -0.56 -7.73 0.38
C GLY A 37 0.41 -8.89 0.54
N TRP A 38 0.20 -9.67 1.58
CA TRP A 38 1.02 -10.87 1.83
C TRP A 38 0.97 -11.81 0.63
N GLU A 39 -0.24 -12.06 0.14
CA GLU A 39 -0.41 -12.96 -1.00
C GLU A 39 0.37 -12.47 -2.21
N LEU A 40 0.34 -11.18 -2.47
CA LEU A 40 1.07 -10.62 -3.59
C LEU A 40 2.58 -10.79 -3.43
N THR A 41 3.09 -10.68 -2.20
CA THR A 41 4.53 -10.86 -1.97
C THR A 41 4.96 -12.30 -2.20
N GLN A 42 4.04 -13.25 -2.09
CA GLN A 42 4.36 -14.66 -2.36
C GLN A 42 4.49 -14.95 -3.85
N LYS A 43 3.90 -14.09 -4.68
CA LYS A 43 3.87 -14.31 -6.12
C LYS A 43 4.78 -13.38 -6.90
N ASN A 44 5.26 -12.33 -6.26
CA ASN A 44 6.05 -11.29 -6.91
C ASN A 44 7.19 -10.85 -6.03
N ASP A 45 8.26 -10.39 -6.65
CA ASP A 45 9.37 -9.77 -5.94
C ASP A 45 9.23 -8.26 -6.05
N PHE A 46 9.02 -7.61 -4.93
CA PHE A 46 8.87 -6.16 -4.91
C PHE A 46 10.15 -5.49 -4.43
N GLN A 47 10.46 -4.36 -5.01
CA GLN A 47 11.64 -3.58 -4.62
C GLN A 47 11.32 -2.62 -3.49
N LEU A 48 10.05 -2.26 -3.34
CA LEU A 48 9.63 -1.32 -2.31
C LEU A 48 8.24 -1.73 -1.82
N LEU A 49 8.05 -1.67 -0.53
CA LEU A 49 6.77 -1.95 0.10
C LEU A 49 6.32 -0.70 0.84
N ILE A 50 5.16 -0.20 0.49
CA ILE A 50 4.57 0.95 1.16
C ILE A 50 3.36 0.47 1.94
N LEU A 51 3.41 0.63 3.24
CA LEU A 51 2.31 0.26 4.13
C LEU A 51 1.73 1.53 4.72
N ASP A 52 0.48 1.80 4.40
CA ASP A 52 -0.20 2.96 4.93
C ASP A 52 -1.55 2.50 5.45
N ILE A 53 -1.52 1.92 6.63
CA ILE A 53 -2.71 1.40 7.25
C ILE A 53 -3.14 2.35 8.34
N ILE A 54 -4.31 2.92 8.15
CA ILE A 54 -4.88 3.80 9.15
C ILE A 54 -5.66 2.95 10.13
N MET A 55 -5.46 3.20 11.43
CA MET A 55 -6.14 2.45 12.47
C MET A 55 -7.28 3.30 12.99
N PRO A 56 -8.43 3.25 12.33
CA PRO A 56 -9.51 4.18 12.64
C PRO A 56 -10.12 3.99 14.01
N LYS A 57 -9.93 2.82 14.58
CA LYS A 57 -10.46 2.55 15.91
C LYS A 57 -9.64 3.15 17.02
N MET A 58 -8.43 3.53 16.72
CA MET A 58 -7.53 4.03 17.74
C MET A 58 -7.67 5.53 17.86
N ASN A 59 -7.95 6.00 19.05
CA ASN A 59 -7.93 7.42 19.28
C ASN A 59 -6.54 7.81 19.80
N GLY A 60 -6.33 9.09 19.96
CA GLY A 60 -5.02 9.58 20.37
C GLY A 60 -4.52 8.99 21.68
N LEU A 61 -5.43 8.75 22.59
CA LEU A 61 -5.04 8.19 23.88
C LEU A 61 -4.54 6.77 23.74
N GLN A 62 -5.11 6.01 22.84
CA GLN A 62 -4.71 4.63 22.64
C GLN A 62 -3.39 4.53 21.93
N LEU A 63 -3.08 5.51 21.13
CA LEU A 63 -1.82 5.52 20.41
C LEU A 63 -0.65 5.96 21.26
N CYS A 64 -0.92 6.65 22.32
CA CYS A 64 0.15 7.15 23.20
C CYS A 64 0.68 6.09 24.16
#